data_bf42702500f07875df333886960e94dc
#
_entry.id   bf42702500f07875df333886960e94dc
#
_cell.length_a   1.000
_cell.length_b   1.000
_cell.length_c   1.000
_cell.angle_alpha   90.00
_cell.angle_beta   90.00
_cell.angle_gamma   90.00
#
_symmetry.space_group_name_H-M   'P 1'
#
loop_
_entity.id
_entity.type
_entity.pdbx_description
1 polymer ?
#
loop_
_entity_poly.entity_id
_entity_poly.type
_entity_poly.pdbx_seq_one_letter_code
_entity_poly.pdbx_strand_id
1 'polypeptide(L)'
;GGLNMDTNFIISLDSIADVNAFANTIAHFKSEIDLSSGRYIVNAKSIMGIFSLDLTRPLTLTVHGKDELEEISSAIAPYLKK
;
A
#
# COMPACT_ATOMS: atom_id res chain seq x y z
N GLY A 1 -17.10 -1.22 -19.33
CA GLY A 1 -16.06 -1.48 -18.87
C GLY A 1 -15.47 -2.85 -18.72
N GLY A 2 -14.19 -2.89 -18.67
CA GLY A 2 -13.51 -4.11 -18.40
C GLY A 2 -13.64 -4.55 -16.96
N LEU A 3 -13.14 -5.72 -16.68
CA LEU A 3 -13.07 -6.21 -15.32
C LEU A 3 -12.07 -5.38 -14.54
N ASN A 4 -12.50 -4.85 -13.41
CA ASN A 4 -11.60 -4.16 -12.50
C ASN A 4 -10.88 -5.20 -11.65
N MET A 5 -9.58 -5.34 -11.86
CA MET A 5 -8.75 -6.30 -11.13
C MET A 5 -8.09 -5.68 -9.92
N ASP A 6 -8.44 -4.44 -9.59
CA ASP A 6 -7.83 -3.74 -8.47
C ASP A 6 -8.50 -4.12 -7.15
N THR A 7 -7.70 -4.27 -6.12
CA THR A 7 -8.18 -4.54 -4.78
C THR A 7 -7.65 -3.47 -3.84
N ASN A 8 -8.54 -2.93 -3.01
CA ASN A 8 -8.19 -1.84 -2.09
C ASN A 8 -8.17 -2.35 -0.65
N PHE A 9 -7.20 -1.84 0.11
CA PHE A 9 -7.11 -2.07 1.56
C PHE A 9 -6.92 -0.72 2.24
N ILE A 10 -7.42 -0.59 3.45
CA ILE A 10 -7.19 0.60 4.26
C ILE A 10 -6.11 0.26 5.28
N ILE A 11 -5.02 1.02 5.25
CA ILE A 11 -3.88 0.76 6.14
C ILE A 11 -3.49 2.05 6.88
N SER A 12 -2.71 1.89 7.93
CA SER A 12 -2.11 2.99 8.67
C SER A 12 -0.63 2.74 8.84
N LEU A 13 0.16 3.80 8.67
CA LEU A 13 1.61 3.78 8.89
C LEU A 13 1.92 4.86 9.92
N ASP A 14 2.22 4.45 11.14
CA ASP A 14 2.24 5.36 12.28
C ASP A 14 3.63 5.88 12.64
N SER A 15 4.68 5.34 12.03
CA SER A 15 6.04 5.72 12.37
C SER A 15 6.95 5.59 11.17
N ILE A 16 8.14 6.20 11.25
CA ILE A 16 9.17 6.04 10.23
C ILE A 16 9.56 4.57 10.10
N ALA A 17 9.63 3.86 11.22
CA ALA A 17 9.95 2.43 11.20
C ALA A 17 8.88 1.63 10.45
N ASP A 18 7.60 1.97 10.63
CA ASP A 18 6.51 1.32 9.91
C ASP A 18 6.62 1.56 8.41
N VAL A 19 6.92 2.79 7.99
CA VAL A 19 7.09 3.11 6.58
C VAL A 19 8.21 2.29 5.97
N ASN A 20 9.36 2.23 6.63
CA ASN A 20 10.50 1.48 6.14
C ASN A 20 10.19 -0.02 6.05
N ALA A 21 9.58 -0.59 7.09
CA ALA A 21 9.22 -2.00 7.10
C ALA A 21 8.20 -2.32 6.02
N PHE A 22 7.19 -1.48 5.89
CA PHE A 22 6.16 -1.63 4.86
C PHE A 22 6.76 -1.59 3.45
N ALA A 23 7.56 -0.56 3.17
CA ALA A 23 8.15 -0.40 1.84
C ALA A 23 9.07 -1.58 1.49
N ASN A 24 9.86 -2.05 2.45
CA ASN A 24 10.73 -3.21 2.23
C ASN A 24 9.92 -4.47 1.95
N THR A 25 8.82 -4.66 2.67
CA THR A 25 7.94 -5.81 2.46
C THR A 25 7.30 -5.77 1.07
N ILE A 26 6.75 -4.61 0.70
CA ILE A 26 6.06 -4.43 -0.58
C ILE A 26 7.03 -4.58 -1.76
N ALA A 27 8.29 -4.19 -1.58
CA ALA A 27 9.29 -4.25 -2.65
C ALA A 27 9.55 -5.68 -3.14
N HIS A 28 9.21 -6.70 -2.36
CA HIS A 28 9.38 -8.09 -2.76
C HIS A 28 8.36 -8.56 -3.79
N PHE A 29 7.26 -7.84 -3.95
CA PHE A 29 6.20 -8.24 -4.86
C PHE A 29 6.40 -7.61 -6.24
N LYS A 30 6.01 -8.33 -7.28
CA LYS A 30 6.09 -7.84 -8.66
C LYS A 30 4.89 -7.00 -9.06
N SER A 31 3.77 -7.18 -8.37
CA SER A 31 2.54 -6.46 -8.67
C SER A 31 2.74 -4.96 -8.50
N GLU A 32 2.00 -4.19 -9.30
CA GLU A 32 1.92 -2.76 -9.08
C GLU A 32 1.05 -2.50 -7.88
N ILE A 33 1.55 -1.72 -6.95
CA ILE A 33 0.86 -1.39 -5.71
C ILE A 33 0.97 0.10 -5.50
N ASP A 34 -0.17 0.76 -5.37
CA ASP A 34 -0.24 2.18 -5.13
C ASP A 34 -0.69 2.46 -3.70
N LEU A 35 -0.28 3.59 -3.20
CA LEU A 35 -0.72 4.09 -1.91
C LEU A 35 -1.27 5.49 -2.12
N SER A 36 -2.45 5.77 -1.58
CA SER A 36 -3.07 7.06 -1.81
C SER A 36 -3.62 7.68 -0.54
N SER A 37 -3.65 9.00 -0.53
CA SER A 37 -4.24 9.83 0.51
C SER A 37 -4.92 11.01 -0.18
N GLY A 38 -6.24 11.06 -0.09
CA GLY A 38 -7.00 12.08 -0.79
C GLY A 38 -6.77 12.00 -2.29
N ARG A 39 -6.23 13.08 -2.85
CA ARG A 39 -5.97 13.15 -4.29
C ARG A 39 -4.60 12.64 -4.70
N TYR A 40 -3.75 12.36 -3.73
CA TYR A 40 -2.36 12.01 -4.01
C TYR A 40 -2.21 10.51 -4.09
N ILE A 41 -1.61 10.04 -5.18
CA ILE A 41 -1.34 8.62 -5.40
C ILE A 41 0.16 8.47 -5.64
N VAL A 42 0.79 7.56 -4.93
CA VAL A 42 2.21 7.29 -5.07
C VAL A 42 2.43 5.79 -5.23
N ASN A 43 3.59 5.42 -5.74
CA ASN A 43 3.99 4.01 -5.80
C ASN A 43 4.32 3.56 -4.37
N ALA A 44 3.65 2.49 -3.92
CA ALA A 44 3.84 1.98 -2.56
C ALA A 44 5.26 1.48 -2.29
N LYS A 45 6.05 1.25 -3.34
CA LYS A 45 7.45 0.83 -3.21
C LYS A 45 8.40 2.01 -3.06
N SER A 46 7.90 3.23 -3.19
CA SER A 46 8.72 4.44 -3.09
C SER A 46 8.62 5.02 -1.68
N ILE A 47 9.71 4.90 -0.92
CA ILE A 47 9.75 5.46 0.44
C ILE A 47 9.52 6.97 0.41
N MET A 48 10.16 7.67 -0.52
CA MET A 48 9.98 9.13 -0.63
C MET A 48 8.55 9.49 -1.03
N GLY A 49 7.94 8.69 -1.92
CA GLY A 49 6.55 8.90 -2.28
C GLY A 49 5.63 8.75 -1.08
N ILE A 50 5.86 7.71 -0.27
CA ILE A 50 5.04 7.48 0.93
C ILE A 50 5.16 8.67 1.89
N PHE A 51 6.38 9.19 2.11
CA PHE A 51 6.57 10.32 3.02
C PHE A 51 5.96 11.62 2.50
N SER A 52 5.59 11.69 1.22
CA SER A 52 4.89 12.86 0.70
C SER A 52 3.40 12.86 1.03
N LEU A 53 2.87 11.75 1.54
CA LEU A 53 1.47 11.63 1.90
C LEU A 53 1.23 12.10 3.34
N ASP A 54 -0.03 12.38 3.66
CA ASP A 54 -0.44 12.68 5.03
C ASP A 54 -0.58 11.37 5.81
N LEU A 55 0.48 11.01 6.55
CA LEU A 55 0.53 9.74 7.28
C LEU A 55 -0.25 9.77 8.59
N THR A 56 -0.81 10.92 8.96
CA THR A 56 -1.66 11.00 10.16
C THR A 56 -3.05 10.40 9.94
N ARG A 57 -3.39 10.11 8.70
CA ARG A 57 -4.69 9.55 8.31
C ARG A 57 -4.52 8.18 7.69
N PRO A 58 -5.58 7.36 7.71
CA PRO A 58 -5.53 6.08 7.00
C PRO A 58 -5.26 6.29 5.50
N LEU A 59 -4.56 5.35 4.92
CA LEU A 59 -4.17 5.38 3.51
C LEU A 59 -4.90 4.26 2.78
N THR A 60 -5.16 4.47 1.49
CA THR A 60 -5.71 3.41 0.65
C THR A 60 -4.59 2.75 -0.12
N LEU A 61 -4.43 1.46 0.08
CA LEU A 61 -3.48 0.65 -0.67
C LEU A 61 -4.27 -0.05 -1.78
N THR A 62 -3.80 0.11 -3.02
CA THR A 62 -4.45 -0.50 -4.17
C THR A 62 -3.48 -1.47 -4.84
N VAL A 63 -3.88 -2.73 -4.90
CA VAL A 63 -3.12 -3.78 -5.58
C VAL A 63 -3.73 -3.96 -6.96
N HIS A 64 -2.90 -3.81 -7.99
CA HIS A 64 -3.32 -4.01 -9.38
C HIS A 64 -3.04 -5.44 -9.79
N GLY A 65 -4.08 -6.16 -10.16
CA GLY A 65 -3.97 -7.57 -10.54
C GLY A 65 -4.21 -8.50 -9.35
N LYS A 66 -4.19 -9.82 -9.61
CA LYS A 66 -4.53 -10.82 -8.61
C LYS A 66 -3.43 -11.85 -8.34
N ASP A 67 -2.33 -11.79 -9.09
CA ASP A 67 -1.33 -12.86 -9.07
C ASP A 67 -0.68 -13.06 -7.69
N GLU A 68 -0.52 -11.96 -6.93
CA GLU A 68 0.12 -12.01 -5.62
C GLU A 68 -0.79 -11.51 -4.51
N LEU A 69 -2.10 -11.42 -4.80
CA LEU A 69 -3.03 -10.75 -3.88
C LEU A 69 -3.07 -11.41 -2.50
N GLU A 70 -3.07 -12.73 -2.45
CA GLU A 70 -3.14 -13.45 -1.19
C GLU A 70 -1.88 -13.20 -0.34
N GLU A 71 -0.71 -13.26 -0.98
CA GLU A 71 0.57 -13.03 -0.31
C GLU A 71 0.68 -11.58 0.18
N ILE A 72 0.24 -10.64 -0.65
CA ILE A 72 0.24 -9.23 -0.28
C ILE A 72 -0.71 -8.99 0.90
N SER A 73 -1.90 -9.56 0.84
CA SER A 73 -2.88 -9.44 1.92
C SER A 73 -2.31 -9.90 3.26
N SER A 74 -1.60 -11.02 3.25
CA SER A 74 -0.94 -11.54 4.46
C SER A 74 0.18 -10.61 4.94
N ALA A 75 0.96 -10.10 4.00
CA ALA A 75 2.12 -9.26 4.32
C ALA A 75 1.72 -7.91 4.92
N ILE A 76 0.58 -7.34 4.49
CA ILE A 76 0.14 -6.04 4.97
C ILE A 76 -0.77 -6.13 6.19
N ALA A 77 -1.09 -7.34 6.66
CA ALA A 77 -2.00 -7.52 7.79
C ALA A 77 -1.63 -6.67 9.01
N PRO A 78 -0.33 -6.52 9.39
CA PRO A 78 0.02 -5.68 10.54
C PRO A 78 -0.36 -4.21 10.40
N TYR A 79 -0.56 -3.74 9.17
CA TYR A 79 -0.83 -2.33 8.90
C TYR A 79 -2.31 -2.05 8.64
N LEU A 80 -3.15 -3.06 8.57
CA LEU A 80 -4.57 -2.87 8.30
C LEU A 80 -5.21 -2.00 9.37
N LYS A 81 -6.02 -1.04 8.93
CA LYS A 81 -6.76 -0.18 9.82
C LYS A 81 -7.84 -1.01 10.54
N LYS A 82 -7.85 -0.92 11.83
CA LYS A 82 -8.84 -1.63 12.66
C LYS A 82 -10.07 -0.78 12.91
#